data_6b995358927417c53e077cae1c912144
#
_entry.id   6b995358927417c53e077cae1c912144
#
_cell.length_a   1.000
_cell.length_b   1.000
_cell.length_c   1.000
_cell.angle_alpha   90.00
_cell.angle_beta   90.00
_cell.angle_gamma   90.00
#
_symmetry.space_group_name_H-M   'P 1'
#
loop_
_entity.id
_entity.type
_entity.pdbx_description
1 polymer ?
#
loop_
_entity_poly.entity_id
_entity_poly.type
_entity_poly.pdbx_seq_one_letter_code
_entity_poly.pdbx_strand_id
1 'polypeptide(L)'
;PALVEAAKQRGFKSVPLAGANVSTTIKNQIRESSSNNVIGLIEGSERPDEYVLYMAHWDHLGRSFSSPGGDGDGIYNGAVDNASGVAGVLEIGGAFAAMQQRPKRSVILLLVTLEESGLLGSRYYTENPVFPLERTAAAINLDAMSVIGPSRDMTVVGYGNSSLDDTLRESLVPQQREPRPEPTPENGFYFRSDHFNFAKKGVPALYAKGGPDHVEKGVEHGQAMAAEYNRLRYHKPADEFDPSWDLRGVVQDLEALFE
;
A
#
# COMPACT_ATOMS: atom_id res chain seq x y z
N PRO A 1 7.90 -19.96 31.65
CA PRO A 1 6.94 -18.87 32.01
C PRO A 1 7.66 -17.64 32.59
N ALA A 2 8.50 -17.78 33.62
CA ALA A 2 9.13 -16.62 34.26
C ALA A 2 10.03 -15.78 33.34
N LEU A 3 10.83 -16.39 32.47
CA LEU A 3 11.68 -15.70 31.52
C LEU A 3 10.86 -14.98 30.43
N VAL A 4 9.70 -15.51 30.04
CA VAL A 4 8.79 -14.87 29.08
C VAL A 4 8.21 -13.58 29.67
N GLU A 5 7.80 -13.59 30.92
CA GLU A 5 7.30 -12.40 31.62
C GLU A 5 8.43 -11.36 31.85
N ALA A 6 9.62 -11.83 32.20
CA ALA A 6 10.77 -10.96 32.36
C ALA A 6 11.18 -10.29 31.03
N ALA A 7 11.06 -11.01 29.91
CA ALA A 7 11.40 -10.47 28.57
C ALA A 7 10.49 -9.32 28.10
N LYS A 8 9.30 -9.16 28.69
CA LYS A 8 8.41 -8.03 28.45
C LYS A 8 8.86 -6.73 29.11
N GLN A 9 9.82 -6.81 30.04
CA GLN A 9 10.27 -5.64 30.78
C GLN A 9 11.40 -4.92 30.06
N ARG A 10 11.35 -3.59 30.05
CA ARG A 10 12.40 -2.75 29.49
C ARG A 10 13.73 -3.01 30.21
N GLY A 11 14.79 -3.26 29.43
CA GLY A 11 16.12 -3.56 29.97
C GLY A 11 16.38 -5.04 30.24
N PHE A 12 15.46 -5.94 29.87
CA PHE A 12 15.71 -7.38 29.91
C PHE A 12 16.95 -7.73 29.08
N LYS A 13 17.79 -8.56 29.63
CA LYS A 13 18.94 -9.16 28.92
C LYS A 13 18.70 -10.65 28.73
N SER A 14 19.03 -11.16 27.54
CA SER A 14 18.93 -12.58 27.26
C SER A 14 19.72 -13.43 28.29
N VAL A 15 19.14 -14.54 28.70
CA VAL A 15 19.74 -15.46 29.65
C VAL A 15 20.11 -16.76 28.93
N PRO A 16 21.37 -17.20 29.00
CA PRO A 16 21.77 -18.50 28.46
C PRO A 16 21.03 -19.63 29.16
N LEU A 17 20.45 -20.52 28.37
CA LEU A 17 19.84 -21.76 28.90
C LEU A 17 20.91 -22.84 28.95
N ALA A 18 21.71 -22.86 30.01
CA ALA A 18 22.78 -23.84 30.19
C ALA A 18 22.23 -25.29 30.17
N GLY A 19 22.86 -26.14 29.36
CA GLY A 19 22.47 -27.54 29.18
C GLY A 19 21.24 -27.78 28.30
N ALA A 20 20.65 -26.74 27.72
CA ALA A 20 19.57 -26.92 26.75
C ALA A 20 20.13 -27.18 25.35
N ASN A 21 19.70 -28.28 24.74
CA ASN A 21 19.98 -28.61 23.34
C ASN A 21 18.69 -28.65 22.56
N VAL A 22 18.69 -28.11 21.36
CA VAL A 22 17.57 -28.18 20.41
C VAL A 22 18.02 -29.01 19.20
N SER A 23 17.25 -30.03 18.88
CA SER A 23 17.39 -30.81 17.66
C SER A 23 16.09 -30.71 16.87
N THR A 24 16.20 -30.42 15.58
CA THR A 24 15.03 -30.35 14.69
C THR A 24 15.35 -31.04 13.37
N THR A 25 14.35 -31.69 12.81
CA THR A 25 14.39 -32.25 11.47
C THR A 25 13.35 -31.53 10.65
N ILE A 26 13.77 -30.85 9.59
CA ILE A 26 12.88 -30.10 8.69
C ILE A 26 12.74 -30.90 7.39
N LYS A 27 11.49 -31.25 7.03
CA LYS A 27 11.16 -31.82 5.73
C LYS A 27 10.48 -30.75 4.90
N ASN A 28 11.17 -30.25 3.89
CA ASN A 28 10.65 -29.22 3.01
C ASN A 28 10.09 -29.83 1.73
N GLN A 29 8.97 -29.27 1.27
CA GLN A 29 8.48 -29.46 -0.09
C GLN A 29 8.60 -28.11 -0.82
N ILE A 30 9.53 -28.02 -1.76
CA ILE A 30 9.72 -26.83 -2.58
C ILE A 30 8.73 -26.89 -3.74
N ARG A 31 7.99 -25.82 -3.93
CA ARG A 31 7.13 -25.60 -5.08
C ARG A 31 7.57 -24.34 -5.79
N GLU A 32 7.64 -24.40 -7.11
CA GLU A 32 7.89 -23.24 -7.95
C GLU A 32 6.58 -22.83 -8.62
N SER A 33 6.33 -21.54 -8.63
CA SER A 33 5.19 -20.93 -9.33
C SER A 33 5.63 -19.61 -9.95
N SER A 34 4.91 -19.15 -10.94
CA SER A 34 5.15 -17.85 -11.60
C SER A 34 3.89 -17.01 -11.55
N SER A 35 4.09 -15.70 -11.50
CA SER A 35 3.04 -14.69 -11.60
C SER A 35 3.55 -13.54 -12.48
N ASN A 36 2.70 -12.57 -12.80
CA ASN A 36 3.05 -11.48 -13.70
C ASN A 36 2.67 -10.13 -13.11
N ASN A 37 3.51 -9.13 -13.34
CA ASN A 37 3.07 -7.74 -13.26
C ASN A 37 2.28 -7.38 -14.52
N VAL A 38 1.29 -6.50 -14.37
CA VAL A 38 0.51 -5.97 -15.50
C VAL A 38 0.88 -4.51 -15.68
N ILE A 39 1.16 -4.11 -16.92
CA ILE A 39 1.62 -2.76 -17.24
C ILE A 39 0.71 -2.16 -18.32
N GLY A 40 0.15 -0.99 -18.03
CA GLY A 40 -0.51 -0.13 -19.00
C GLY A 40 0.31 1.14 -19.23
N LEU A 41 0.24 1.68 -20.44
CA LEU A 41 0.91 2.93 -20.81
C LEU A 41 -0.08 3.88 -21.47
N ILE A 42 -0.10 5.13 -20.99
CA ILE A 42 -0.72 6.27 -21.69
C ILE A 42 0.40 7.20 -22.11
N GLU A 43 0.63 7.29 -23.42
CA GLU A 43 1.73 8.04 -23.98
C GLU A 43 1.57 9.56 -23.79
N GLY A 44 2.62 10.21 -23.33
CA GLY A 44 2.69 11.64 -23.13
C GLY A 44 2.75 12.46 -24.45
N SER A 45 2.32 13.70 -24.40
CA SER A 45 2.24 14.59 -25.57
C SER A 45 3.50 15.43 -25.82
N GLU A 46 4.24 15.78 -24.76
CA GLU A 46 5.41 16.67 -24.84
C GLU A 46 6.71 15.96 -24.48
N ARG A 47 6.67 15.07 -23.48
CA ARG A 47 7.80 14.34 -22.92
C ARG A 47 7.46 12.86 -22.79
N PRO A 48 7.26 12.14 -23.91
CA PRO A 48 6.80 10.74 -23.89
C PRO A 48 7.82 9.78 -23.26
N ASP A 49 9.08 10.17 -23.16
CA ASP A 49 10.15 9.39 -22.55
C ASP A 49 10.35 9.66 -21.03
N GLU A 50 9.55 10.54 -20.44
CA GLU A 50 9.51 10.76 -18.99
C GLU A 50 8.20 10.19 -18.44
N TYR A 51 8.28 9.56 -17.25
CA TYR A 51 7.18 8.74 -16.74
C TYR A 51 6.71 9.22 -15.37
N VAL A 52 5.40 9.19 -15.17
CA VAL A 52 4.75 9.16 -13.85
C VAL A 52 4.10 7.80 -13.70
N LEU A 53 4.39 7.11 -12.63
CA LEU A 53 3.95 5.74 -12.43
C LEU A 53 2.97 5.67 -11.26
N TYR A 54 1.78 5.10 -11.50
CA TYR A 54 0.81 4.73 -10.48
C TYR A 54 0.83 3.23 -10.32
N MET A 55 0.92 2.75 -9.07
CA MET A 55 0.98 1.32 -8.80
C MET A 55 0.04 0.89 -7.68
N ALA A 56 -0.36 -0.36 -7.75
CA ALA A 56 -1.04 -1.10 -6.69
C ALA A 56 -0.69 -2.59 -6.84
N HIS A 57 -0.69 -3.35 -5.75
CA HIS A 57 -0.60 -4.80 -5.86
C HIS A 57 -1.97 -5.43 -6.10
N TRP A 58 -2.00 -6.50 -6.89
CA TRP A 58 -3.23 -7.20 -7.25
C TRP A 58 -3.33 -8.59 -6.62
N ASP A 59 -2.28 -9.05 -5.97
CA ASP A 59 -2.26 -10.28 -5.18
C ASP A 59 -2.80 -10.05 -3.77
N HIS A 60 -3.16 -11.14 -3.11
CA HIS A 60 -3.41 -11.19 -1.68
C HIS A 60 -3.03 -12.57 -1.14
N LEU A 61 -3.37 -12.89 0.11
CA LEU A 61 -2.93 -14.11 0.81
C LEU A 61 -3.52 -15.41 0.24
N GLY A 62 -4.53 -15.32 -0.65
CA GLY A 62 -5.09 -16.47 -1.35
C GLY A 62 -6.09 -17.27 -0.49
N ARG A 63 -5.83 -18.58 -0.30
CA ARG A 63 -6.75 -19.47 0.41
C ARG A 63 -6.05 -20.22 1.52
N SER A 64 -6.64 -20.24 2.70
CA SER A 64 -6.25 -21.13 3.78
C SER A 64 -6.97 -22.48 3.64
N PHE A 65 -6.20 -23.55 3.64
CA PHE A 65 -6.74 -24.94 3.65
C PHE A 65 -6.99 -25.47 5.07
N SER A 66 -6.63 -24.69 6.08
CA SER A 66 -6.77 -25.01 7.49
C SER A 66 -7.46 -23.86 8.19
N SER A 67 -8.78 -23.75 8.10
CA SER A 67 -9.54 -22.90 9.01
C SER A 67 -9.63 -23.58 10.37
N PRO A 68 -8.92 -23.12 11.40
CA PRO A 68 -9.13 -23.61 12.74
C PRO A 68 -10.44 -22.99 13.25
N GLY A 69 -11.57 -23.62 12.99
CA GLY A 69 -12.85 -23.11 13.48
C GLY A 69 -14.09 -23.56 12.73
N GLY A 70 -13.96 -24.11 11.53
CA GLY A 70 -15.02 -24.89 10.91
C GLY A 70 -16.20 -24.13 10.29
N ASP A 71 -16.16 -22.82 10.15
CA ASP A 71 -17.19 -22.00 9.49
C ASP A 71 -17.02 -21.83 7.96
N GLY A 72 -15.97 -22.43 7.41
CA GLY A 72 -15.87 -22.68 5.97
C GLY A 72 -15.26 -21.59 5.12
N ASP A 73 -15.12 -20.34 5.59
CA ASP A 73 -14.48 -19.30 4.81
C ASP A 73 -12.95 -19.29 5.01
N GLY A 74 -12.25 -19.70 3.98
CA GLY A 74 -10.79 -19.69 3.92
C GLY A 74 -10.25 -18.82 2.80
N ILE A 75 -11.09 -17.95 2.20
CA ILE A 75 -10.69 -17.06 1.11
C ILE A 75 -10.32 -15.70 1.69
N TYR A 76 -9.10 -15.27 1.40
CA TYR A 76 -8.63 -13.93 1.73
C TYR A 76 -8.92 -13.03 0.54
N ASN A 77 -10.03 -12.28 0.60
CA ASN A 77 -10.54 -11.53 -0.53
C ASN A 77 -9.72 -10.27 -0.84
N GLY A 78 -9.15 -9.60 0.17
CA GLY A 78 -8.31 -8.42 -0.02
C GLY A 78 -9.06 -7.25 -0.63
N ALA A 79 -10.27 -6.95 -0.14
CA ALA A 79 -11.11 -5.93 -0.76
C ALA A 79 -10.58 -4.52 -0.51
N VAL A 80 -10.14 -4.21 0.72
CA VAL A 80 -9.41 -2.97 1.01
C VAL A 80 -7.94 -3.16 0.66
N ASP A 81 -7.34 -4.28 1.02
CA ASP A 81 -5.95 -4.62 0.81
C ASP A 81 -5.80 -5.77 -0.23
N ASN A 82 -5.69 -5.52 -1.59
CA ASN A 82 -5.60 -4.18 -2.13
C ASN A 82 -6.46 -4.02 -3.41
N ALA A 83 -7.66 -4.59 -3.46
CA ALA A 83 -8.55 -4.34 -4.59
C ALA A 83 -8.92 -2.84 -4.67
N SER A 84 -8.95 -2.13 -3.53
CA SER A 84 -9.20 -0.69 -3.50
C SER A 84 -8.11 0.12 -4.23
N GLY A 85 -6.85 -0.21 -4.04
CA GLY A 85 -5.73 0.42 -4.76
C GLY A 85 -5.74 0.07 -6.24
N VAL A 86 -6.02 -1.19 -6.61
CA VAL A 86 -6.15 -1.61 -8.02
C VAL A 86 -7.25 -0.81 -8.70
N ALA A 87 -8.43 -0.70 -8.09
CA ALA A 87 -9.52 0.12 -8.62
C ALA A 87 -9.09 1.59 -8.78
N GLY A 88 -8.38 2.15 -7.80
CA GLY A 88 -7.85 3.51 -7.87
C GLY A 88 -6.89 3.73 -9.04
N VAL A 89 -5.96 2.80 -9.29
CA VAL A 89 -5.05 2.87 -10.46
C VAL A 89 -5.83 2.82 -11.76
N LEU A 90 -6.87 1.99 -11.86
CA LEU A 90 -7.71 1.88 -13.05
C LEU A 90 -8.54 3.14 -13.28
N GLU A 91 -9.11 3.74 -12.24
CA GLU A 91 -9.87 5.00 -12.33
C GLU A 91 -8.97 6.18 -12.75
N ILE A 92 -7.77 6.30 -12.17
CA ILE A 92 -6.76 7.29 -12.60
C ILE A 92 -6.40 7.07 -14.08
N GLY A 93 -6.18 5.82 -14.48
CA GLY A 93 -5.91 5.48 -15.87
C GLY A 93 -7.06 5.86 -16.80
N GLY A 94 -8.31 5.61 -16.40
CA GLY A 94 -9.51 6.01 -17.11
C GLY A 94 -9.63 7.52 -17.25
N ALA A 95 -9.32 8.27 -16.19
CA ALA A 95 -9.32 9.73 -16.19
C ALA A 95 -8.29 10.30 -17.18
N PHE A 96 -7.04 9.82 -17.15
CA PHE A 96 -6.01 10.23 -18.11
C PHE A 96 -6.39 9.88 -19.56
N ALA A 97 -6.97 8.70 -19.79
CA ALA A 97 -7.41 8.28 -21.13
C ALA A 97 -8.57 9.13 -21.68
N ALA A 98 -9.40 9.66 -20.78
CA ALA A 98 -10.55 10.50 -21.16
C ALA A 98 -10.18 11.98 -21.38
N MET A 99 -8.97 12.41 -21.04
CA MET A 99 -8.52 13.80 -21.24
C MET A 99 -8.58 14.20 -22.71
N GLN A 100 -9.05 15.41 -23.01
CA GLN A 100 -9.01 15.97 -24.35
C GLN A 100 -7.58 16.20 -24.85
N GLN A 101 -6.68 16.55 -23.95
CA GLN A 101 -5.24 16.68 -24.21
C GLN A 101 -4.52 15.63 -23.39
N ARG A 102 -3.64 14.87 -24.04
CA ARG A 102 -2.80 13.88 -23.34
C ARG A 102 -1.93 14.54 -22.28
N PRO A 103 -1.60 13.83 -21.20
CA PRO A 103 -0.67 14.33 -20.21
C PRO A 103 0.67 14.69 -20.88
N LYS A 104 1.43 15.59 -20.27
CA LYS A 104 2.73 16.00 -20.84
C LYS A 104 3.76 14.88 -20.81
N ARG A 105 3.82 14.14 -19.71
CA ARG A 105 4.62 12.91 -19.53
C ARG A 105 3.77 11.70 -19.79
N SER A 106 4.43 10.59 -20.10
CA SER A 106 3.75 9.29 -20.15
C SER A 106 3.33 8.84 -18.75
N VAL A 107 2.16 8.21 -18.68
CA VAL A 107 1.63 7.63 -17.43
C VAL A 107 1.71 6.12 -17.52
N ILE A 108 2.39 5.51 -16.54
CA ILE A 108 2.48 4.06 -16.39
C ILE A 108 1.48 3.63 -15.32
N LEU A 109 0.63 2.67 -15.64
CA LEU A 109 -0.23 1.97 -14.71
C LEU A 109 0.42 0.60 -14.44
N LEU A 110 0.89 0.38 -13.21
CA LEU A 110 1.63 -0.83 -12.86
C LEU A 110 0.89 -1.60 -11.77
N LEU A 111 0.30 -2.74 -12.13
CA LEU A 111 -0.29 -3.65 -11.16
C LEU A 111 0.74 -4.74 -10.84
N VAL A 112 1.30 -4.71 -9.64
CA VAL A 112 2.35 -5.64 -9.23
C VAL A 112 1.77 -6.87 -8.56
N THR A 113 2.51 -7.96 -8.64
CA THR A 113 2.18 -9.23 -7.98
C THR A 113 3.11 -9.49 -6.81
N LEU A 114 2.72 -10.41 -5.93
CA LEU A 114 3.55 -10.92 -4.83
C LEU A 114 4.07 -9.82 -3.89
N GLU A 115 3.25 -8.81 -3.63
CA GLU A 115 3.48 -7.81 -2.58
C GLU A 115 3.51 -8.51 -1.22
N GLU A 116 2.47 -9.31 -0.95
CA GLU A 116 2.27 -10.08 0.28
C GLU A 116 3.34 -11.16 0.53
N SER A 117 4.12 -11.45 -0.49
CA SER A 117 5.25 -12.39 -0.44
C SER A 117 6.61 -11.68 -0.31
N GLY A 118 6.62 -10.41 0.06
CA GLY A 118 7.82 -9.60 0.30
C GLY A 118 8.19 -8.69 -0.87
N LEU A 119 7.21 -8.03 -1.48
CA LEU A 119 7.38 -7.01 -2.52
C LEU A 119 8.09 -7.54 -3.78
N LEU A 120 7.85 -8.80 -4.14
CA LEU A 120 8.64 -9.45 -5.19
C LEU A 120 8.35 -8.88 -6.57
N GLY A 121 7.09 -8.49 -6.86
CA GLY A 121 6.69 -7.94 -8.15
C GLY A 121 7.32 -6.56 -8.42
N SER A 122 7.23 -5.64 -7.47
CA SER A 122 7.87 -4.32 -7.58
C SER A 122 9.39 -4.41 -7.57
N ARG A 123 9.94 -5.33 -6.77
CA ARG A 123 11.38 -5.62 -6.79
C ARG A 123 11.84 -6.10 -8.16
N TYR A 124 11.12 -7.07 -8.76
CA TYR A 124 11.44 -7.58 -10.09
C TYR A 124 11.37 -6.45 -11.13
N TYR A 125 10.31 -5.61 -11.09
CA TYR A 125 10.20 -4.48 -11.99
C TYR A 125 11.36 -3.49 -11.84
N THR A 126 11.76 -3.15 -10.63
CA THR A 126 12.85 -2.19 -10.39
C THR A 126 14.24 -2.76 -10.67
N GLU A 127 14.40 -4.09 -10.70
CA GLU A 127 15.62 -4.78 -11.13
C GLU A 127 15.65 -5.03 -12.65
N ASN A 128 14.47 -5.13 -13.30
CA ASN A 128 14.30 -5.40 -14.73
C ASN A 128 13.23 -4.46 -15.33
N PRO A 129 13.45 -3.14 -15.34
CA PRO A 129 12.43 -2.19 -15.70
C PRO A 129 12.12 -2.23 -17.20
N VAL A 130 10.81 -2.22 -17.55
CA VAL A 130 10.35 -2.08 -18.93
C VAL A 130 10.57 -0.64 -19.43
N PHE A 131 10.42 0.33 -18.52
CA PHE A 131 10.69 1.74 -18.77
C PHE A 131 11.80 2.24 -17.85
N PRO A 132 12.78 3.04 -18.33
CA PRO A 132 13.94 3.43 -17.55
C PRO A 132 13.58 4.13 -16.24
N LEU A 133 14.14 3.64 -15.12
CA LEU A 133 13.86 4.23 -13.79
C LEU A 133 14.40 5.65 -13.67
N GLU A 134 15.52 5.96 -14.31
CA GLU A 134 16.11 7.30 -14.35
C GLU A 134 15.25 8.34 -15.10
N ARG A 135 14.24 7.88 -15.83
CA ARG A 135 13.23 8.72 -16.48
C ARG A 135 11.88 8.72 -15.79
N THR A 136 11.77 7.98 -14.68
CA THR A 136 10.57 7.94 -13.85
C THR A 136 10.61 9.08 -12.84
N ALA A 137 9.82 10.12 -13.11
CA ALA A 137 9.78 11.34 -12.30
C ALA A 137 9.08 11.14 -10.95
N ALA A 138 8.11 10.23 -10.91
CA ALA A 138 7.35 9.89 -9.70
C ALA A 138 6.84 8.44 -9.75
N ALA A 139 6.82 7.78 -8.59
CA ALA A 139 6.17 6.50 -8.38
C ALA A 139 5.15 6.64 -7.24
N ILE A 140 3.87 6.58 -7.57
CA ILE A 140 2.75 6.79 -6.65
C ILE A 140 2.11 5.45 -6.35
N ASN A 141 2.08 5.07 -5.08
CA ASN A 141 1.58 3.78 -4.60
C ASN A 141 0.21 3.95 -3.94
N LEU A 142 -0.75 3.17 -4.42
CA LEU A 142 -2.09 3.08 -3.88
C LEU A 142 -2.23 1.74 -3.17
N ASP A 143 -2.37 1.80 -1.84
CA ASP A 143 -2.38 0.59 -1.03
C ASP A 143 -3.29 0.78 0.19
N ALA A 144 -4.30 -0.08 0.30
CA ALA A 144 -5.32 -0.05 1.34
C ALA A 144 -5.97 1.33 1.48
N MET A 145 -6.70 1.77 0.44
CA MET A 145 -7.36 3.08 0.41
C MET A 145 -8.42 3.21 1.52
N SER A 146 -8.62 4.45 2.00
CA SER A 146 -9.53 4.72 3.11
C SER A 146 -11.00 4.71 2.65
N VAL A 147 -11.75 3.69 3.03
CA VAL A 147 -13.17 3.48 2.64
C VAL A 147 -14.19 4.02 3.66
N ILE A 148 -13.77 4.90 4.56
CA ILE A 148 -14.59 5.40 5.69
C ILE A 148 -15.22 6.77 5.45
N GLY A 149 -14.98 7.37 4.29
CA GLY A 149 -15.47 8.69 3.90
C GLY A 149 -14.38 9.77 3.82
N PRO A 150 -14.79 11.02 3.48
CA PRO A 150 -13.85 12.12 3.29
C PRO A 150 -13.11 12.53 4.56
N SER A 151 -11.84 12.92 4.39
CA SER A 151 -10.97 13.40 5.47
C SER A 151 -10.40 14.79 5.17
N ARG A 152 -10.06 15.55 6.23
CA ARG A 152 -9.40 16.85 6.12
C ARG A 152 -7.90 16.73 5.97
N ASP A 153 -7.36 15.55 6.11
CA ASP A 153 -5.94 15.25 6.01
C ASP A 153 -5.69 14.06 5.08
N MET A 154 -4.45 13.95 4.63
CA MET A 154 -3.98 12.79 3.90
C MET A 154 -2.72 12.26 4.59
N THR A 155 -2.76 11.02 5.05
CA THR A 155 -1.63 10.38 5.70
C THR A 155 -0.59 9.97 4.66
N VAL A 156 0.64 10.44 4.83
CA VAL A 156 1.79 10.05 4.00
C VAL A 156 2.67 9.10 4.80
N VAL A 157 2.84 7.90 4.28
CA VAL A 157 3.73 6.89 4.84
C VAL A 157 5.16 7.23 4.44
N GLY A 158 6.02 7.47 5.42
CA GLY A 158 7.39 7.94 5.18
C GLY A 158 7.50 9.42 4.83
N TYR A 159 6.63 10.26 5.38
CA TYR A 159 6.66 11.71 5.19
C TYR A 159 8.05 12.31 5.42
N GLY A 160 8.51 13.14 4.49
CA GLY A 160 9.84 13.75 4.50
C GLY A 160 10.91 12.97 3.72
N ASN A 161 10.59 11.81 3.15
CA ASN A 161 11.54 11.03 2.35
C ASN A 161 11.52 11.39 0.86
N SER A 162 10.54 12.16 0.40
CA SER A 162 10.38 12.51 -1.02
C SER A 162 9.95 13.96 -1.20
N SER A 163 10.44 14.62 -2.26
CA SER A 163 9.95 15.92 -2.70
C SER A 163 8.50 15.89 -3.19
N LEU A 164 7.93 14.71 -3.42
CA LEU A 164 6.53 14.54 -3.78
C LEU A 164 5.57 14.94 -2.64
N ASP A 165 6.05 15.03 -1.40
CA ASP A 165 5.28 15.57 -0.28
C ASP A 165 4.88 17.03 -0.50
N ASP A 166 5.76 17.82 -1.14
CA ASP A 166 5.46 19.22 -1.48
C ASP A 166 4.47 19.32 -2.63
N THR A 167 4.64 18.46 -3.66
CA THR A 167 3.69 18.36 -4.77
C THR A 167 2.30 17.94 -4.26
N LEU A 168 2.24 16.92 -3.38
CA LEU A 168 0.98 16.51 -2.76
C LEU A 168 0.34 17.64 -1.97
N ARG A 169 1.14 18.43 -1.24
CA ARG A 169 0.61 19.58 -0.49
C ARG A 169 -0.05 20.58 -1.44
N GLU A 170 0.55 20.85 -2.60
CA GLU A 170 -0.02 21.75 -3.60
C GLU A 170 -1.33 21.19 -4.18
N SER A 171 -1.39 19.90 -4.53
CA SER A 171 -2.60 19.26 -5.06
C SER A 171 -3.75 19.17 -4.04
N LEU A 172 -3.45 19.21 -2.74
CA LEU A 172 -4.45 19.19 -1.68
C LEU A 172 -5.08 20.56 -1.39
N VAL A 173 -4.47 21.68 -1.85
CA VAL A 173 -4.98 23.04 -1.59
C VAL A 173 -6.42 23.24 -2.08
N PRO A 174 -6.83 22.83 -3.30
CA PRO A 174 -8.22 23.00 -3.77
C PRO A 174 -9.23 22.27 -2.88
N GLN A 175 -8.82 21.18 -2.26
CA GLN A 175 -9.65 20.39 -1.34
C GLN A 175 -9.61 20.87 0.10
N GLN A 176 -8.79 21.91 0.41
CA GLN A 176 -8.56 22.42 1.77
C GLN A 176 -8.07 21.30 2.74
N ARG A 177 -7.23 20.40 2.24
CA ARG A 177 -6.62 19.30 2.98
C ARG A 177 -5.13 19.53 3.18
N GLU A 178 -4.55 18.79 4.12
CA GLU A 178 -3.12 18.84 4.42
C GLU A 178 -2.51 17.43 4.44
N PRO A 179 -1.28 17.26 3.90
CA PRO A 179 -0.54 16.02 4.11
C PRO A 179 -0.04 15.95 5.54
N ARG A 180 -0.14 14.78 6.17
CA ARG A 180 0.34 14.53 7.52
C ARG A 180 1.18 13.27 7.57
N PRO A 181 2.21 13.21 8.43
CA PRO A 181 2.95 11.98 8.63
C PRO A 181 2.07 10.88 9.20
N GLU A 182 2.44 9.64 8.93
CA GLU A 182 1.84 8.48 9.58
C GLU A 182 1.99 8.57 11.12
N PRO A 183 0.98 8.14 11.90
CA PRO A 183 0.98 8.35 13.35
C PRO A 183 1.96 7.42 14.11
N THR A 184 2.39 6.33 13.49
CA THR A 184 3.23 5.29 14.13
C THR A 184 4.36 4.83 13.19
N PRO A 185 5.32 5.72 12.82
CA PRO A 185 6.39 5.40 11.88
C PRO A 185 7.31 4.27 12.40
N GLU A 186 7.35 4.04 13.72
CA GLU A 186 8.08 2.94 14.34
C GLU A 186 7.55 1.56 13.94
N ASN A 187 6.34 1.46 13.42
CA ASN A 187 5.78 0.22 12.86
C ASN A 187 6.41 -0.15 11.51
N GLY A 188 7.14 0.79 10.88
CA GLY A 188 7.91 0.55 9.68
C GLY A 188 7.08 0.30 8.42
N PHE A 189 5.87 0.86 8.32
CA PHE A 189 5.02 0.71 7.14
C PHE A 189 5.68 1.19 5.85
N TYR A 190 6.55 2.20 5.93
CA TYR A 190 7.35 2.68 4.79
C TYR A 190 8.13 1.57 4.08
N PHE A 191 8.58 0.55 4.82
CA PHE A 191 9.39 -0.56 4.29
C PHE A 191 8.55 -1.76 3.82
N ARG A 192 7.23 -1.66 3.92
CA ARG A 192 6.31 -2.79 3.79
C ARG A 192 5.33 -2.67 2.62
N SER A 193 5.54 -1.72 1.69
CA SER A 193 4.76 -1.59 0.48
C SER A 193 5.62 -1.24 -0.72
N ASP A 194 5.10 -1.39 -1.91
CA ASP A 194 5.81 -1.45 -3.19
C ASP A 194 6.61 -0.20 -3.56
N HIS A 195 6.18 1.00 -3.11
CA HIS A 195 6.90 2.26 -3.29
C HIS A 195 8.36 2.20 -2.80
N PHE A 196 8.61 1.38 -1.79
CA PHE A 196 9.94 1.26 -1.19
C PHE A 196 10.98 0.71 -2.17
N ASN A 197 10.61 -0.21 -3.08
CA ASN A 197 11.54 -0.71 -4.08
C ASN A 197 11.96 0.37 -5.08
N PHE A 198 11.09 1.31 -5.41
CA PHE A 198 11.40 2.48 -6.23
C PHE A 198 12.26 3.48 -5.47
N ALA A 199 11.92 3.79 -4.22
CA ALA A 199 12.71 4.68 -3.36
C ALA A 199 14.15 4.18 -3.20
N LYS A 200 14.38 2.88 -3.03
CA LYS A 200 15.73 2.27 -2.99
C LYS A 200 16.55 2.49 -4.26
N LYS A 201 15.89 2.69 -5.39
CA LYS A 201 16.54 2.97 -6.68
C LYS A 201 16.69 4.47 -6.97
N GLY A 202 16.30 5.33 -6.02
CA GLY A 202 16.39 6.78 -6.16
C GLY A 202 15.24 7.41 -6.95
N VAL A 203 14.17 6.67 -7.24
CA VAL A 203 12.96 7.22 -7.84
C VAL A 203 12.14 7.91 -6.74
N PRO A 204 11.73 9.18 -6.91
CA PRO A 204 10.81 9.82 -5.98
C PRO A 204 9.54 8.98 -5.83
N ALA A 205 9.23 8.57 -4.61
CA ALA A 205 8.11 7.67 -4.34
C ALA A 205 7.17 8.29 -3.32
N LEU A 206 5.85 8.10 -3.51
CA LEU A 206 4.79 8.57 -2.65
C LEU A 206 3.85 7.41 -2.31
N TYR A 207 3.56 7.25 -1.02
CA TYR A 207 2.49 6.41 -0.54
C TYR A 207 1.60 7.23 0.39
N ALA A 208 0.41 7.61 -0.10
CA ALA A 208 -0.50 8.47 0.62
C ALA A 208 -1.94 8.00 0.47
N LYS A 209 -2.74 8.19 1.53
CA LYS A 209 -4.16 7.82 1.60
C LYS A 209 -4.91 8.68 2.62
N GLY A 210 -6.23 8.70 2.57
CA GLY A 210 -7.07 9.46 3.49
C GLY A 210 -6.68 9.25 4.94
N GLY A 211 -6.49 10.35 5.65
CA GLY A 211 -6.10 10.36 7.05
C GLY A 211 -7.28 10.16 8.01
N PRO A 212 -7.03 10.16 9.32
CA PRO A 212 -8.05 9.92 10.33
C PRO A 212 -8.96 11.11 10.61
N ASP A 213 -8.67 12.33 10.13
CA ASP A 213 -9.53 13.50 10.42
C ASP A 213 -10.77 13.49 9.52
N HIS A 214 -11.72 12.61 9.84
CA HIS A 214 -12.97 12.47 9.09
C HIS A 214 -13.78 13.77 9.12
N VAL A 215 -14.22 14.25 7.95
CA VAL A 215 -14.88 15.56 7.78
C VAL A 215 -16.10 15.75 8.69
N GLU A 216 -16.96 14.74 8.80
CA GLU A 216 -18.22 14.82 9.56
C GLU A 216 -18.06 14.36 11.01
N LYS A 217 -17.20 13.36 11.28
CA LYS A 217 -17.14 12.62 12.54
C LYS A 217 -15.86 12.83 13.35
N GLY A 218 -14.85 13.53 12.75
CA GLY A 218 -13.62 13.90 13.42
C GLY A 218 -12.60 12.77 13.57
N VAL A 219 -11.47 13.11 14.20
CA VAL A 219 -10.26 12.27 14.29
C VAL A 219 -10.51 10.97 15.05
N GLU A 220 -11.23 11.02 16.17
CA GLU A 220 -11.49 9.84 17.01
C GLU A 220 -12.23 8.75 16.24
N HIS A 221 -13.19 9.14 15.40
CA HIS A 221 -13.92 8.20 14.56
C HIS A 221 -12.98 7.53 13.54
N GLY A 222 -12.18 8.30 12.81
CA GLY A 222 -11.26 7.74 11.84
C GLY A 222 -10.23 6.80 12.47
N GLN A 223 -9.70 7.16 13.64
CA GLN A 223 -8.78 6.30 14.39
C GLN A 223 -9.47 5.00 14.83
N ALA A 224 -10.70 5.07 15.31
CA ALA A 224 -11.47 3.90 15.73
C ALA A 224 -11.72 2.95 14.53
N MET A 225 -12.09 3.50 13.37
CA MET A 225 -12.32 2.70 12.15
C MET A 225 -11.03 2.05 11.64
N ALA A 226 -9.89 2.77 11.65
CA ALA A 226 -8.60 2.20 11.30
C ALA A 226 -8.18 1.06 12.25
N ALA A 227 -8.39 1.25 13.54
CA ALA A 227 -8.12 0.21 14.54
C ALA A 227 -9.04 -1.00 14.38
N GLU A 228 -10.31 -0.79 14.05
CA GLU A 228 -11.27 -1.85 13.78
C GLU A 228 -10.88 -2.65 12.53
N TYR A 229 -10.53 -1.96 11.42
CA TYR A 229 -10.04 -2.61 10.21
C TYR A 229 -8.82 -3.50 10.52
N ASN A 230 -7.81 -2.97 11.18
CA ASN A 230 -6.61 -3.73 11.55
C ASN A 230 -6.93 -4.95 12.43
N ARG A 231 -7.88 -4.81 13.34
CA ARG A 231 -8.26 -5.89 14.24
C ARG A 231 -9.10 -6.97 13.60
N LEU A 232 -10.02 -6.62 12.71
CA LEU A 232 -11.07 -7.52 12.21
C LEU A 232 -10.89 -7.96 10.76
N ARG A 233 -10.27 -7.13 9.90
CA ARG A 233 -10.27 -7.34 8.44
C ARG A 233 -8.87 -7.48 7.86
N TYR A 234 -7.91 -6.64 8.25
CA TYR A 234 -6.56 -6.65 7.68
C TYR A 234 -5.92 -8.04 7.76
N HIS A 235 -5.53 -8.59 6.61
CA HIS A 235 -5.00 -9.94 6.44
C HIS A 235 -5.91 -11.06 6.99
N LYS A 236 -7.22 -10.91 6.81
CA LYS A 236 -8.24 -11.89 7.21
C LYS A 236 -9.27 -12.12 6.11
N PRO A 237 -9.96 -13.27 6.11
CA PRO A 237 -11.05 -13.52 5.17
C PRO A 237 -12.14 -12.44 5.19
N ALA A 238 -12.35 -11.79 6.34
CA ALA A 238 -13.34 -10.73 6.53
C ALA A 238 -13.01 -9.40 5.81
N ASP A 239 -11.86 -9.28 5.11
CA ASP A 239 -11.60 -8.14 4.22
C ASP A 239 -12.35 -8.32 2.90
N GLU A 240 -13.67 -8.20 2.99
CA GLU A 240 -14.62 -8.30 1.89
C GLU A 240 -15.20 -6.95 1.54
N PHE A 241 -15.66 -6.82 0.30
CA PHE A 241 -16.39 -5.63 -0.14
C PHE A 241 -17.68 -5.46 0.66
N ASP A 242 -17.89 -4.24 1.17
CA ASP A 242 -19.09 -3.87 1.91
C ASP A 242 -19.79 -2.71 1.19
N PRO A 243 -21.04 -2.90 0.72
CA PRO A 243 -21.78 -1.85 0.01
C PRO A 243 -22.10 -0.62 0.87
N SER A 244 -21.87 -0.68 2.18
CA SER A 244 -22.01 0.46 3.09
C SER A 244 -20.75 1.36 3.15
N TRP A 245 -19.68 1.02 2.45
CA TRP A 245 -18.48 1.85 2.39
C TRP A 245 -18.78 3.24 1.84
N ASP A 246 -18.18 4.24 2.46
CA ASP A 246 -18.22 5.60 1.95
C ASP A 246 -17.00 5.88 1.07
N LEU A 247 -17.15 5.61 -0.23
CA LEU A 247 -16.07 5.77 -1.21
C LEU A 247 -15.80 7.23 -1.58
N ARG A 248 -16.57 8.21 -1.07
CA ARG A 248 -16.28 9.64 -1.32
C ARG A 248 -14.87 10.03 -0.89
N GLY A 249 -14.34 9.41 0.18
CA GLY A 249 -12.97 9.62 0.63
C GLY A 249 -11.93 9.09 -0.38
N VAL A 250 -12.18 7.91 -0.94
CA VAL A 250 -11.31 7.34 -1.99
C VAL A 250 -11.29 8.25 -3.21
N VAL A 251 -12.47 8.70 -3.70
CA VAL A 251 -12.57 9.62 -4.83
C VAL A 251 -11.78 10.91 -4.55
N GLN A 252 -11.95 11.50 -3.36
CA GLN A 252 -11.22 12.68 -2.94
C GLN A 252 -9.68 12.48 -2.97
N ASP A 253 -9.20 11.32 -2.53
CA ASP A 253 -7.78 10.96 -2.58
C ASP A 253 -7.29 10.82 -4.03
N LEU A 254 -8.06 10.11 -4.88
CA LEU A 254 -7.70 9.91 -6.29
C LEU A 254 -7.65 11.23 -7.07
N GLU A 255 -8.58 12.15 -6.82
CA GLU A 255 -8.55 13.49 -7.42
C GLU A 255 -7.23 14.23 -7.07
N ALA A 256 -6.80 14.18 -5.80
CA ALA A 256 -5.55 14.82 -5.38
C ALA A 256 -4.30 14.14 -5.96
N LEU A 257 -4.33 12.82 -6.14
CA LEU A 257 -3.20 12.06 -6.71
C LEU A 257 -3.14 12.14 -8.24
N PHE A 258 -4.25 12.53 -8.90
CA PHE A 258 -4.33 12.70 -10.34
C PHE A 258 -3.74 14.04 -10.81
N GLU A 259 -3.86 15.13 -10.03
CA GLU A 259 -3.35 16.48 -10.34
C GLU A 259 -1.82 16.55 -10.31
#